data_4ba0b098455d68d2627cde454ab5fcb8
#
_entry.id   4ba0b098455d68d2627cde454ab5fcb8
#
_cell.length_a   1.000
_cell.length_b   1.000
_cell.length_c   1.000
_cell.angle_alpha   90.00
_cell.angle_beta   90.00
_cell.angle_gamma   90.00
#
_symmetry.space_group_name_H-M   'P 1'
#
loop_
_entity.id
_entity.type
_entity.pdbx_description
1 polymer ?
#
loop_
_entity_poly.entity_id
_entity_poly.type
_entity_poly.pdbx_seq_one_letter_code
_entity_poly.pdbx_strand_id
1 'polypeptide(L)'
;QMCIRDRENIDLALIQLKNKKTPENTYIFKLKGDDSERSFTDKLATLFSSSDDDKLKIDQQLYMIGYNAGLVLANTKQGIKVQMTSGKVTQLSDGQRLLYSIPTLQGSSGSPVIDEYGNLVAVNFAKLGTTDNFNFGIPEESIKEFMRK
;
A
#
# COMPACT_ATOMS: atom_id res chain seq x y z
N GLN A 1 14.76 9.89 19.44
CA GLN A 1 15.43 9.99 18.14
C GLN A 1 14.74 9.00 17.19
N MET A 2 14.21 9.50 16.12
CA MET A 2 13.54 8.73 15.07
C MET A 2 14.61 8.34 14.06
N CYS A 3 14.74 7.05 13.73
CA CYS A 3 15.65 6.62 12.68
C CYS A 3 14.87 6.61 11.37
N ILE A 4 15.32 7.38 10.40
CA ILE A 4 14.73 7.44 9.05
C ILE A 4 15.74 6.78 8.12
N ARG A 5 15.29 5.79 7.35
CA ARG A 5 16.04 5.25 6.21
C ARG A 5 15.37 5.75 4.93
N ASP A 6 16.14 6.40 4.10
CA ASP A 6 15.74 6.94 2.80
C ASP A 6 16.58 6.31 1.69
N ARG A 7 16.05 6.24 0.48
CA ARG A 7 16.76 5.78 -0.72
C ARG A 7 16.53 6.76 -1.87
N GLU A 8 17.60 7.14 -2.54
CA GLU A 8 17.59 8.10 -3.64
C GLU A 8 16.71 7.69 -4.83
N ASN A 9 16.43 6.41 -5.00
CA ASN A 9 15.70 5.88 -6.18
C ASN A 9 14.27 5.40 -5.88
N ILE A 10 13.84 5.44 -4.62
CA ILE A 10 12.51 4.98 -4.20
C ILE A 10 11.96 5.99 -3.19
N ASP A 11 10.80 6.58 -3.49
CA ASP A 11 10.12 7.54 -2.60
C ASP A 11 9.46 6.83 -1.41
N LEU A 12 10.31 6.17 -0.60
CA LEU A 12 9.92 5.49 0.65
C LEU A 12 10.85 5.91 1.78
N ALA A 13 10.26 6.08 2.96
CA ALA A 13 10.99 6.29 4.20
C ALA A 13 10.56 5.26 5.26
N LEU A 14 11.53 4.67 5.95
CA LEU A 14 11.28 3.80 7.10
C LEU A 14 11.44 4.62 8.39
N ILE A 15 10.38 4.66 9.19
CA ILE A 15 10.35 5.34 10.48
C ILE A 15 10.39 4.30 11.59
N GLN A 16 11.44 4.30 12.40
CA GLN A 16 11.52 3.45 13.58
C GLN A 16 11.13 4.23 14.84
N LEU A 17 10.15 3.72 15.58
CA LEU A 17 9.75 4.31 16.85
C LEU A 17 10.86 4.13 17.91
N LYS A 18 11.07 5.14 18.76
CA LYS A 18 12.11 5.14 19.79
C LYS A 18 12.00 3.96 20.76
N ASN A 19 10.78 3.57 21.11
CA ASN A 19 10.52 2.44 22.02
C ASN A 19 10.51 1.08 21.32
N LYS A 20 10.67 1.05 19.98
CA LYS A 20 10.64 -0.17 19.14
C LYS A 20 9.36 -1.02 19.32
N LYS A 21 8.27 -0.41 19.75
CA LYS A 21 6.98 -1.08 19.95
C LYS A 21 5.93 -0.46 19.04
N THR A 22 5.11 -1.29 18.42
CA THR A 22 3.91 -0.84 17.71
C THR A 22 2.94 -0.22 18.72
N PRO A 23 2.39 0.97 18.45
CA PRO A 23 1.37 1.55 19.32
C PRO A 23 0.16 0.63 19.46
N GLU A 24 -0.48 0.67 20.64
CA GLU A 24 -1.73 -0.06 20.87
C GLU A 24 -2.82 0.41 19.89
N ASN A 25 -3.71 -0.51 19.51
CA ASN A 25 -4.79 -0.26 18.55
C ASN A 25 -4.32 0.17 17.13
N THR A 26 -3.13 -0.25 16.74
CA THR A 26 -2.59 -0.01 15.38
C THR A 26 -2.85 -1.23 14.51
N TYR A 27 -3.45 -1.01 13.33
CA TYR A 27 -3.56 -2.05 12.32
C TYR A 27 -2.23 -2.18 11.57
N ILE A 28 -1.75 -3.41 11.42
CA ILE A 28 -0.55 -3.74 10.66
C ILE A 28 -0.99 -4.37 9.34
N PHE A 29 -0.70 -3.70 8.23
CA PHE A 29 -0.96 -4.26 6.91
C PHE A 29 0.01 -5.39 6.61
N LYS A 30 -0.51 -6.52 6.11
CA LYS A 30 0.31 -7.60 5.57
C LYS A 30 0.69 -7.27 4.13
N LEU A 31 1.94 -7.54 3.77
CA LEU A 31 2.36 -7.48 2.37
C LEU A 31 1.77 -8.70 1.64
N LYS A 32 1.24 -8.48 0.44
CA LYS A 32 0.74 -9.56 -0.39
C LYS A 32 1.88 -10.54 -0.69
N GLY A 33 1.63 -11.84 -0.54
CA GLY A 33 2.66 -12.88 -0.74
C GLY A 33 3.71 -12.97 0.37
N ASP A 34 3.48 -12.37 1.55
CA ASP A 34 4.29 -12.64 2.74
C ASP A 34 3.80 -13.90 3.45
N ASP A 35 4.50 -15.01 3.19
CA ASP A 35 4.19 -16.33 3.74
C ASP A 35 4.76 -16.57 5.14
N SER A 36 5.36 -15.56 5.76
CA SER A 36 6.07 -15.73 7.03
C SER A 36 5.19 -16.18 8.19
N GLU A 37 3.88 -15.91 8.13
CA GLU A 37 2.90 -16.30 9.15
C GLU A 37 1.91 -17.41 8.71
N ARG A 38 2.07 -17.97 7.51
CA ARG A 38 1.18 -19.05 7.08
C ARG A 38 1.44 -20.30 7.89
N SER A 39 0.35 -20.90 8.40
CA SER A 39 0.36 -22.21 9.05
C SER A 39 0.93 -23.28 8.10
N PHE A 40 1.51 -24.35 8.65
CA PHE A 40 1.99 -25.47 7.86
C PHE A 40 0.91 -26.05 6.92
N THR A 41 -0.36 -26.05 7.36
CA THR A 41 -1.51 -26.46 6.54
C THR A 41 -1.76 -25.51 5.37
N ASP A 42 -1.58 -24.20 5.57
CA ASP A 42 -1.76 -23.21 4.51
C ASP A 42 -0.61 -23.28 3.49
N LYS A 43 0.62 -23.54 3.97
CA LYS A 43 1.79 -23.79 3.11
C LYS A 43 1.61 -25.03 2.25
N LEU A 44 0.98 -26.08 2.80
CA LEU A 44 0.69 -27.30 2.07
C LEU A 44 -0.41 -27.07 1.02
N ALA A 45 -1.44 -26.30 1.35
CA ALA A 45 -2.51 -25.94 0.41
C ALA A 45 -1.99 -25.12 -0.78
N THR A 46 -0.98 -24.22 -0.56
CA THR A 46 -0.35 -23.44 -1.65
C THR A 46 0.54 -24.28 -2.56
N LEU A 47 1.04 -25.43 -2.13
CA LEU A 47 1.76 -26.38 -3.01
C LEU A 47 0.83 -27.04 -4.04
N PHE A 48 -0.46 -27.06 -3.78
CA PHE A 48 -1.48 -27.65 -4.67
C PHE A 48 -2.36 -26.62 -5.38
N SER A 49 -2.34 -25.35 -4.95
CA SER A 49 -2.96 -24.24 -5.68
C SER A 49 -1.88 -23.55 -6.52
N SER A 50 -2.13 -23.47 -7.81
CA SER A 50 -1.22 -22.77 -8.73
C SER A 50 -0.96 -21.33 -8.22
N SER A 51 0.29 -20.96 -8.18
CA SER A 51 0.84 -19.69 -7.69
C SER A 51 0.39 -18.41 -8.44
N ASP A 52 -0.62 -18.49 -9.30
CA ASP A 52 -1.14 -17.35 -10.07
C ASP A 52 -2.27 -16.58 -9.36
N ASP A 53 -2.91 -17.15 -8.35
CA ASP A 53 -3.99 -16.47 -7.62
C ASP A 53 -3.49 -15.40 -6.64
N ASP A 54 -2.23 -15.46 -6.24
CA ASP A 54 -1.62 -14.47 -5.34
C ASP A 54 -1.11 -13.21 -6.08
N LYS A 55 -1.03 -13.23 -7.42
CA LYS A 55 -0.58 -12.08 -8.20
C LYS A 55 -1.70 -11.10 -8.48
N LEU A 56 -1.35 -9.80 -8.48
CA LEU A 56 -2.28 -8.78 -8.95
C LEU A 56 -2.65 -9.02 -10.43
N LYS A 57 -3.92 -8.74 -10.75
CA LYS A 57 -4.45 -8.86 -12.12
C LYS A 57 -4.92 -7.48 -12.60
N ILE A 58 -4.84 -7.24 -13.92
CA ILE A 58 -5.47 -6.07 -14.53
C ILE A 58 -6.97 -6.11 -14.20
N ASP A 59 -7.55 -4.93 -13.96
CA ASP A 59 -8.96 -4.75 -13.57
C ASP A 59 -9.31 -5.24 -12.14
N GLN A 60 -8.33 -5.74 -11.37
CA GLN A 60 -8.53 -6.11 -9.98
C GLN A 60 -8.87 -4.89 -9.14
N GLN A 61 -9.86 -5.04 -8.23
CA GLN A 61 -10.31 -4.00 -7.33
C GLN A 61 -9.24 -3.69 -6.27
N LEU A 62 -8.98 -2.38 -6.09
CA LEU A 62 -8.07 -1.86 -5.06
C LEU A 62 -8.76 -0.77 -4.24
N TYR A 63 -8.27 -0.59 -3.03
CA TYR A 63 -8.71 0.44 -2.08
C TYR A 63 -7.51 1.21 -1.56
N MET A 64 -7.70 2.50 -1.35
CA MET A 64 -6.71 3.35 -0.70
C MET A 64 -7.33 3.98 0.54
N ILE A 65 -6.61 3.94 1.65
CA ILE A 65 -7.04 4.50 2.93
C ILE A 65 -6.11 5.66 3.27
N GLY A 66 -6.65 6.87 3.40
CA GLY A 66 -5.81 8.03 3.64
C GLY A 66 -6.58 9.33 3.81
N TYR A 67 -5.88 10.42 3.60
CA TYR A 67 -6.41 11.78 3.77
C TYR A 67 -6.35 12.55 2.44
N ASN A 68 -7.19 12.17 1.48
CA ASN A 68 -7.33 12.89 0.22
C ASN A 68 -7.74 14.35 0.49
N ALA A 69 -7.05 15.29 -0.14
CA ALA A 69 -7.17 16.73 0.14
C ALA A 69 -6.81 17.12 1.60
N GLY A 70 -6.09 16.27 2.31
CA GLY A 70 -5.59 16.55 3.66
C GLY A 70 -6.71 16.92 4.63
N LEU A 71 -6.47 17.93 5.48
CA LEU A 71 -7.44 18.37 6.49
C LEU A 71 -8.70 19.02 5.91
N VAL A 72 -8.69 19.45 4.65
CA VAL A 72 -9.85 20.10 4.01
C VAL A 72 -11.06 19.16 4.01
N LEU A 73 -10.86 17.90 3.68
CA LEU A 73 -11.94 16.90 3.69
C LEU A 73 -11.95 16.05 4.96
N ALA A 74 -10.80 15.84 5.59
CA ALA A 74 -10.70 14.99 6.77
C ALA A 74 -11.28 15.62 8.04
N ASN A 75 -11.29 16.97 8.14
CA ASN A 75 -11.79 17.67 9.32
C ASN A 75 -13.33 17.71 9.31
N THR A 76 -13.93 17.00 10.24
CA THR A 76 -15.39 16.94 10.40
C THR A 76 -15.81 17.47 11.76
N LYS A 77 -17.12 17.70 11.95
CA LYS A 77 -17.69 18.07 13.26
C LYS A 77 -17.41 17.04 14.36
N GLN A 78 -17.06 15.81 13.99
CA GLN A 78 -16.77 14.70 14.91
C GLN A 78 -15.27 14.41 15.02
N GLY A 79 -14.41 15.30 14.54
CA GLY A 79 -12.96 15.16 14.51
C GLY A 79 -12.43 14.73 13.13
N ILE A 80 -11.16 14.36 13.08
CA ILE A 80 -10.47 13.96 11.86
C ILE A 80 -10.92 12.55 11.47
N LYS A 81 -11.42 12.40 10.24
CA LYS A 81 -11.88 11.12 9.67
C LYS A 81 -11.00 10.73 8.49
N VAL A 82 -10.55 9.49 8.50
CA VAL A 82 -9.89 8.86 7.36
C VAL A 82 -10.89 8.62 6.23
N GLN A 83 -10.42 8.67 5.00
CA GLN A 83 -11.21 8.41 3.80
C GLN A 83 -10.76 7.11 3.15
N MET A 84 -11.69 6.42 2.53
CA MET A 84 -11.41 5.29 1.67
C MET A 84 -11.87 5.63 0.26
N THR A 85 -10.96 5.47 -0.71
CA THR A 85 -11.25 5.58 -2.14
C THR A 85 -10.92 4.25 -2.81
N SER A 86 -11.56 3.98 -3.95
CA SER A 86 -11.37 2.73 -4.65
C SER A 86 -11.18 2.94 -6.15
N GLY A 87 -10.56 1.97 -6.78
CA GLY A 87 -10.31 1.91 -8.22
C GLY A 87 -9.77 0.55 -8.58
N LYS A 88 -9.19 0.43 -9.76
CA LYS A 88 -8.73 -0.85 -10.30
C LYS A 88 -7.28 -0.77 -10.76
N VAL A 89 -6.62 -1.91 -10.82
CA VAL A 89 -5.31 -2.03 -11.46
C VAL A 89 -5.45 -1.72 -12.95
N THR A 90 -4.72 -0.73 -13.44
CA THR A 90 -4.69 -0.34 -14.85
C THR A 90 -3.45 -0.84 -15.57
N GLN A 91 -2.35 -1.03 -14.86
CA GLN A 91 -1.12 -1.64 -15.37
C GLN A 91 -0.41 -2.36 -14.22
N LEU A 92 0.05 -3.57 -14.48
CA LEU A 92 0.85 -4.33 -13.53
C LEU A 92 2.18 -3.65 -13.24
N SER A 93 2.75 -3.97 -12.09
CA SER A 93 4.04 -3.44 -11.67
C SER A 93 5.15 -3.75 -12.69
N ASP A 94 6.00 -2.75 -12.93
CA ASP A 94 7.27 -2.88 -13.65
C ASP A 94 8.47 -3.06 -12.70
N GLY A 95 8.22 -3.32 -11.42
CA GLY A 95 9.20 -3.39 -10.35
C GLY A 95 9.52 -2.03 -9.71
N GLN A 96 9.05 -0.91 -10.27
CA GLN A 96 9.23 0.44 -9.73
C GLN A 96 7.91 1.08 -9.35
N ARG A 97 6.85 0.81 -10.12
CA ARG A 97 5.53 1.42 -9.91
C ARG A 97 4.40 0.50 -10.38
N LEU A 98 3.32 0.56 -9.64
CA LEU A 98 2.02 -0.02 -9.96
C LEU A 98 1.09 1.11 -10.40
N LEU A 99 0.33 0.93 -11.49
CA LEU A 99 -0.66 1.92 -11.94
C LEU A 99 -2.07 1.45 -11.61
N TYR A 100 -2.89 2.41 -11.18
CA TYR A 100 -4.29 2.17 -10.84
C TYR A 100 -5.15 3.42 -11.07
N SER A 101 -6.45 3.22 -11.11
CA SER A 101 -7.47 4.27 -11.34
C SER A 101 -8.06 4.82 -10.04
N ILE A 102 -7.47 4.57 -8.86
CA ILE A 102 -7.97 5.12 -7.61
C ILE A 102 -7.83 6.65 -7.66
N PRO A 103 -8.90 7.43 -7.44
CA PRO A 103 -8.80 8.88 -7.38
C PRO A 103 -7.85 9.33 -6.27
N THR A 104 -6.89 10.18 -6.61
CA THR A 104 -5.92 10.74 -5.64
C THR A 104 -5.90 12.25 -5.72
N LEU A 105 -5.77 12.89 -4.57
CA LEU A 105 -5.60 14.32 -4.42
C LEU A 105 -4.35 14.62 -3.59
N GLN A 106 -3.97 15.90 -3.54
CA GLN A 106 -2.90 16.33 -2.65
C GLN A 106 -3.19 15.86 -1.21
N GLY A 107 -2.19 15.29 -0.56
CA GLY A 107 -2.31 14.69 0.79
C GLY A 107 -2.50 13.17 0.78
N SER A 108 -2.75 12.54 -0.37
CA SER A 108 -2.86 11.08 -0.47
C SER A 108 -1.51 10.36 -0.58
N SER A 109 -0.41 11.06 -0.81
CA SER A 109 0.93 10.47 -0.84
C SER A 109 1.26 9.79 0.49
N GLY A 110 1.84 8.59 0.43
CA GLY A 110 2.11 7.75 1.60
C GLY A 110 0.92 6.89 2.05
N SER A 111 -0.26 7.04 1.44
CA SER A 111 -1.43 6.21 1.76
C SER A 111 -1.22 4.77 1.32
N PRO A 112 -1.60 3.78 2.16
CA PRO A 112 -1.60 2.38 1.77
C PRO A 112 -2.66 2.11 0.70
N VAL A 113 -2.26 1.35 -0.31
CA VAL A 113 -3.16 0.76 -1.32
C VAL A 113 -3.25 -0.73 -1.02
N ILE A 114 -4.47 -1.21 -0.82
CA ILE A 114 -4.76 -2.59 -0.42
C ILE A 114 -5.66 -3.28 -1.44
N ASP A 115 -5.56 -4.60 -1.47
CA ASP A 115 -6.50 -5.44 -2.21
C ASP A 115 -7.81 -5.69 -1.42
N GLU A 116 -8.72 -6.45 -2.00
CA GLU A 116 -10.01 -6.82 -1.39
C GLU A 116 -9.87 -7.70 -0.12
N TYR A 117 -8.69 -8.30 0.08
CA TYR A 117 -8.37 -9.11 1.27
C TYR A 117 -7.67 -8.30 2.37
N GLY A 118 -7.41 -7.01 2.12
CA GLY A 118 -6.72 -6.12 3.07
C GLY A 118 -5.20 -6.23 3.05
N ASN A 119 -4.61 -6.92 2.05
CA ASN A 119 -3.16 -6.97 1.90
C ASN A 119 -2.64 -5.68 1.28
N LEU A 120 -1.50 -5.20 1.78
CA LEU A 120 -0.81 -4.06 1.20
C LEU A 120 -0.18 -4.45 -0.13
N VAL A 121 -0.59 -3.80 -1.21
CA VAL A 121 -0.07 -4.04 -2.56
C VAL A 121 0.79 -2.89 -3.08
N ALA A 122 0.58 -1.68 -2.57
CA ALA A 122 1.41 -0.53 -2.90
C ALA A 122 1.30 0.58 -1.84
N VAL A 123 2.23 1.54 -1.91
CA VAL A 123 2.14 2.83 -1.21
C VAL A 123 1.98 3.92 -2.26
N ASN A 124 0.91 4.71 -2.18
CA ASN A 124 0.63 5.79 -3.12
C ASN A 124 1.70 6.88 -3.04
N PHE A 125 2.26 7.31 -4.17
CA PHE A 125 3.28 8.36 -4.15
C PHE A 125 3.08 9.49 -5.18
N ALA A 126 2.43 9.22 -6.30
CA ALA A 126 2.33 10.21 -7.37
C ALA A 126 1.03 10.07 -8.17
N LYS A 127 0.73 11.14 -8.90
CA LYS A 127 -0.36 11.24 -9.88
C LYS A 127 0.23 11.68 -11.22
N LEU A 128 -0.27 11.12 -12.32
CA LEU A 128 0.11 11.57 -13.66
C LEU A 128 -0.66 12.86 -14.01
N GLY A 129 -0.02 13.99 -13.79
CA GLY A 129 -0.39 15.32 -14.28
C GLY A 129 -1.88 15.66 -14.28
N THR A 130 -2.49 15.62 -15.46
CA THR A 130 -3.84 16.13 -15.75
C THR A 130 -4.93 15.06 -15.77
N THR A 131 -4.62 13.78 -15.53
CA THR A 131 -5.60 12.69 -15.59
C THR A 131 -5.89 12.15 -14.20
N ASP A 132 -7.16 11.89 -13.90
CA ASP A 132 -7.57 11.28 -12.64
C ASP A 132 -7.50 9.74 -12.68
N ASN A 133 -7.23 9.17 -13.86
CA ASN A 133 -7.33 7.73 -14.11
C ASN A 133 -5.97 6.99 -14.05
N PHE A 134 -4.86 7.72 -13.88
CA PHE A 134 -3.53 7.13 -13.83
C PHE A 134 -2.77 7.66 -12.62
N ASN A 135 -2.78 6.87 -11.57
CA ASN A 135 -2.06 7.16 -10.34
C ASN A 135 -1.04 6.05 -10.09
N PHE A 136 0.02 6.38 -9.37
CA PHE A 136 1.16 5.50 -9.16
C PHE A 136 1.31 5.15 -7.70
N GLY A 137 1.61 3.88 -7.44
CA GLY A 137 2.06 3.41 -6.14
C GLY A 137 3.39 2.69 -6.26
N ILE A 138 4.20 2.78 -5.22
CA ILE A 138 5.38 1.96 -5.05
C ILE A 138 4.90 0.55 -4.72
N PRO A 139 5.19 -0.45 -5.56
CA PRO A 139 4.62 -1.78 -5.42
C PRO A 139 5.26 -2.55 -4.26
N GLU A 140 4.58 -3.59 -3.81
CA GLU A 140 4.97 -4.40 -2.66
C GLU A 140 6.37 -5.01 -2.77
N GLU A 141 6.79 -5.43 -3.97
CA GLU A 141 8.12 -5.99 -4.20
C GLU A 141 9.22 -4.99 -3.88
N SER A 142 9.04 -3.72 -4.27
CA SER A 142 9.96 -2.63 -3.94
C SER A 142 9.96 -2.32 -2.45
N ILE A 143 8.78 -2.39 -1.79
CA ILE A 143 8.67 -2.22 -0.33
C ILE A 143 9.40 -3.35 0.38
N LYS A 144 9.20 -4.60 -0.04
CA LYS A 144 9.89 -5.78 0.51
C LYS A 144 11.41 -5.66 0.36
N GLU A 145 11.89 -5.26 -0.82
CA GLU A 145 13.32 -5.05 -1.05
C GLU A 145 13.89 -3.94 -0.16
N PHE A 146 13.15 -2.83 0.00
CA PHE A 146 13.52 -1.72 0.87
C PHE A 146 13.64 -2.14 2.34
N MET A 147 12.74 -3.01 2.82
CA MET A 147 12.71 -3.48 4.22
C MET A 147 13.80 -4.52 4.53
N ARG A 148 14.27 -5.31 3.54
CA ARG A 148 15.28 -6.36 3.73
C ARG A 148 16.72 -5.86 3.91
N LYS A 149 16.99 -4.64 3.53
CA LYS A 149 18.32 -3.99 3.61
C LYS A 149 18.40 -3.05 4.79
#